data_0398c44bffe3dcc50838c5bd6020b232
#
_entry.id   0398c44bffe3dcc50838c5bd6020b232
#
_cell.length_a   1.000
_cell.length_b   1.000
_cell.length_c   1.000
_cell.angle_alpha   90.00
_cell.angle_beta   90.00
_cell.angle_gamma   90.00
#
_symmetry.space_group_name_H-M   'P 1'
#
loop_
_entity.id
_entity.type
_entity.pdbx_description
1 polymer ?
#
loop_
_entity_poly.entity_id
_entity_poly.type
_entity_poly.pdbx_seq_one_letter_code
_entity_poly.pdbx_strand_id
1 'polypeptide(L)'
;MLEMLYDEIQDAVDRKVPFIIPIGTLEYHARHASCGTDTLVITGCLRELEKEKEIVVCPPLWYGVASYAVCAPKPSHFHVDEDAYANYLYCILKSMINAGHKNIYLVAHHQTEGAGLMPMTIACHKAAKKVTMEYMENKLGKGWWGSDAYASYYEDMGTGDDPFSYIKVLPLIGADAQIKCGGFDHAGKWETSLMMGTYPELVDLSRCERNTEWFAESAKEASVETGKHMVECTLEWLRKVIV
;
A
#
# COMPACT_ATOMS: atom_id res chain seq x y z
N MET A 1 -8.95 -2.45 12.52
CA MET A 1 -10.31 -2.79 12.01
C MET A 1 -10.80 -4.17 12.46
N LEU A 2 -10.02 -5.23 12.36
CA LEU A 2 -10.47 -6.61 12.66
C LEU A 2 -10.95 -6.83 14.10
N GLU A 3 -10.45 -6.04 15.04
CA GLU A 3 -10.77 -6.13 16.47
C GLU A 3 -11.76 -5.04 16.93
N MET A 4 -12.20 -4.17 16.01
CA MET A 4 -13.14 -3.08 16.31
C MET A 4 -14.57 -3.56 16.29
N LEU A 5 -15.38 -3.02 17.19
CA LEU A 5 -16.83 -3.20 17.21
C LEU A 5 -17.50 -2.25 16.20
N TYR A 6 -18.76 -2.54 15.88
CA TYR A 6 -19.52 -1.75 14.90
C TYR A 6 -19.53 -0.24 15.22
N ASP A 7 -19.83 0.12 16.46
CA ASP A 7 -19.94 1.53 16.85
C ASP A 7 -18.59 2.28 16.77
N GLU A 8 -17.48 1.59 17.02
CA GLU A 8 -16.14 2.15 16.88
C GLU A 8 -15.78 2.41 15.41
N ILE A 9 -16.18 1.50 14.52
CA ILE A 9 -16.01 1.69 13.07
C ILE A 9 -16.89 2.85 12.59
N GLN A 10 -18.14 2.91 13.05
CA GLN A 10 -19.07 3.98 12.67
C GLN A 10 -18.55 5.36 13.12
N ASP A 11 -18.09 5.46 14.36
CA ASP A 11 -17.48 6.69 14.89
C ASP A 11 -16.24 7.12 14.06
N ALA A 12 -15.37 6.18 13.72
CA ALA A 12 -14.20 6.45 12.89
C ALA A 12 -14.59 6.94 11.47
N VAL A 13 -15.64 6.37 10.88
CA VAL A 13 -16.19 6.82 9.58
C VAL A 13 -16.73 8.24 9.68
N ASP A 14 -17.53 8.53 10.71
CA ASP A 14 -18.16 9.85 10.92
C ASP A 14 -17.11 10.95 11.13
N ARG A 15 -16.03 10.62 11.83
CA ARG A 15 -14.88 11.52 12.06
C ARG A 15 -13.89 11.56 10.90
N LYS A 16 -14.11 10.81 9.83
CA LYS A 16 -13.22 10.69 8.66
C LYS A 16 -11.80 10.23 9.02
N VAL A 17 -11.67 9.37 10.03
CA VAL A 17 -10.39 8.74 10.37
C VAL A 17 -9.84 8.03 9.13
N PRO A 18 -8.51 8.09 8.85
CA PRO A 18 -7.91 7.37 7.73
C PRO A 18 -8.09 5.85 7.85
N PHE A 19 -8.71 5.21 6.85
CA PHE A 19 -8.77 3.75 6.70
C PHE A 19 -7.71 3.30 5.70
N ILE A 20 -6.79 2.45 6.13
CA ILE A 20 -5.62 2.06 5.34
C ILE A 20 -5.71 0.59 4.98
N ILE A 21 -5.73 0.28 3.70
CA ILE A 21 -5.66 -1.07 3.16
C ILE A 21 -4.21 -1.34 2.75
N PRO A 22 -3.49 -2.24 3.44
CA PRO A 22 -2.16 -2.68 3.02
C PRO A 22 -2.27 -3.51 1.75
N ILE A 23 -1.49 -3.12 0.73
CA ILE A 23 -1.48 -3.73 -0.60
C ILE A 23 -0.11 -4.38 -0.83
N GLY A 24 -0.06 -5.69 -0.76
CA GLY A 24 1.15 -6.46 -1.02
C GLY A 24 0.88 -7.69 -1.88
N THR A 25 1.86 -8.57 -1.96
CA THR A 25 1.73 -9.87 -2.64
C THR A 25 2.51 -10.95 -1.92
N LEU A 26 2.30 -12.19 -2.32
CA LEU A 26 3.14 -13.32 -1.94
C LEU A 26 4.13 -13.57 -3.07
N GLU A 27 5.38 -13.19 -2.85
CA GLU A 27 6.44 -13.23 -3.84
C GLU A 27 7.70 -13.92 -3.33
N TYR A 28 8.52 -14.42 -4.25
CA TYR A 28 9.79 -15.03 -3.91
C TYR A 28 10.82 -13.96 -3.51
N HIS A 29 11.25 -13.99 -2.25
CA HIS A 29 12.28 -13.11 -1.67
C HIS A 29 13.55 -13.91 -1.32
N ALA A 30 14.07 -14.65 -2.30
CA ALA A 30 15.22 -15.54 -2.18
C ALA A 30 15.01 -16.59 -1.05
N ARG A 31 16.09 -17.07 -0.43
CA ARG A 31 16.03 -18.15 0.58
C ARG A 31 16.05 -17.66 2.01
N HIS A 32 16.36 -16.40 2.22
CA HIS A 32 16.64 -15.82 3.53
C HIS A 32 15.49 -14.98 4.10
N ALA A 33 14.53 -14.56 3.27
CA ALA A 33 13.40 -13.74 3.69
C ALA A 33 12.05 -14.42 3.41
N SER A 34 11.02 -13.98 4.14
CA SER A 34 9.66 -14.49 4.00
C SER A 34 9.05 -14.13 2.66
N CYS A 35 8.26 -15.03 2.06
CA CYS A 35 7.49 -14.73 0.84
C CYS A 35 6.38 -13.68 1.06
N GLY A 36 6.05 -13.35 2.28
CA GLY A 36 5.08 -12.32 2.64
C GLY A 36 5.68 -10.95 2.87
N THR A 37 6.97 -10.74 2.55
CA THR A 37 7.72 -9.50 2.83
C THR A 37 6.94 -8.26 2.43
N ASP A 38 6.42 -8.18 1.20
CA ASP A 38 5.68 -7.01 0.70
C ASP A 38 4.55 -6.57 1.63
N THR A 39 3.75 -7.51 2.11
CA THR A 39 2.62 -7.20 3.00
C THR A 39 3.06 -7.00 4.43
N LEU A 40 4.05 -7.76 4.89
CA LEU A 40 4.54 -7.71 6.27
C LEU A 40 5.22 -6.37 6.57
N VAL A 41 6.08 -5.86 5.70
CA VAL A 41 6.74 -4.56 5.95
C VAL A 41 5.73 -3.42 6.04
N ILE A 42 4.66 -3.43 5.22
CA ILE A 42 3.57 -2.45 5.33
C ILE A 42 2.90 -2.57 6.69
N THR A 43 2.48 -3.77 7.07
CA THR A 43 1.76 -3.98 8.34
C THR A 43 2.62 -3.67 9.56
N GLY A 44 3.93 -3.94 9.48
CA GLY A 44 4.89 -3.59 10.53
C GLY A 44 5.01 -2.06 10.70
N CYS A 45 5.21 -1.33 9.60
CA CYS A 45 5.27 0.14 9.65
C CYS A 45 3.95 0.76 10.12
N LEU A 46 2.81 0.25 9.66
CA LEU A 46 1.50 0.77 10.09
C LEU A 46 1.21 0.50 11.57
N ARG A 47 1.67 -0.62 12.14
CA ARG A 47 1.58 -0.87 13.60
C ARG A 47 2.37 0.14 14.41
N GLU A 48 3.52 0.58 13.92
CA GLU A 48 4.25 1.66 14.58
C GLU A 48 3.50 3.00 14.44
N LEU A 49 2.96 3.30 13.26
CA LEU A 49 2.18 4.53 13.03
C LEU A 49 0.92 4.61 13.90
N GLU A 50 0.21 3.49 14.13
CA GLU A 50 -0.99 3.43 14.99
C GLU A 50 -0.71 3.84 16.44
N LYS A 51 0.53 3.73 16.93
CA LYS A 51 0.88 4.13 18.31
C LYS A 51 0.86 5.64 18.51
N GLU A 52 0.96 6.42 17.44
CA GLU A 52 1.13 7.87 17.49
C GLU A 52 0.10 8.66 16.66
N LYS A 53 -0.62 7.99 15.76
CA LYS A 53 -1.60 8.59 14.87
C LYS A 53 -2.87 7.75 14.83
N GLU A 54 -4.01 8.41 14.99
CA GLU A 54 -5.30 7.74 14.85
C GLU A 54 -5.54 7.35 13.40
N ILE A 55 -5.47 6.06 13.12
CA ILE A 55 -5.72 5.42 11.83
C ILE A 55 -6.45 4.09 12.06
N VAL A 56 -7.13 3.61 11.04
CA VAL A 56 -7.73 2.27 11.05
C VAL A 56 -7.03 1.41 10.00
N VAL A 57 -6.24 0.44 10.44
CA VAL A 57 -5.62 -0.53 9.54
C VAL A 57 -6.62 -1.61 9.18
N CYS A 58 -6.96 -1.69 7.89
CA CYS A 58 -7.85 -2.69 7.32
C CYS A 58 -7.13 -4.04 7.15
N PRO A 59 -7.88 -5.16 6.94
CA PRO A 59 -7.28 -6.42 6.55
C PRO A 59 -6.40 -6.27 5.31
N PRO A 60 -5.14 -6.75 5.33
CA PRO A 60 -4.23 -6.64 4.20
C PRO A 60 -4.64 -7.53 3.03
N LEU A 61 -4.32 -7.12 1.82
CA LEU A 61 -4.44 -7.92 0.61
C LEU A 61 -3.10 -8.64 0.36
N TRP A 62 -3.12 -9.96 0.51
CA TRP A 62 -1.95 -10.83 0.42
C TRP A 62 -1.68 -11.36 -0.98
N TYR A 63 -2.73 -11.53 -1.78
CA TYR A 63 -2.63 -12.04 -3.15
C TYR A 63 -2.80 -10.87 -4.11
N GLY A 64 -1.71 -10.46 -4.74
CA GLY A 64 -1.65 -9.29 -5.60
C GLY A 64 -1.11 -9.57 -7.00
N VAL A 65 -0.89 -8.51 -7.75
CA VAL A 65 -0.30 -8.56 -9.08
C VAL A 65 1.22 -8.64 -8.93
N ALA A 66 1.74 -9.86 -8.73
CA ALA A 66 3.17 -10.07 -8.53
C ALA A 66 3.97 -10.02 -9.83
N SER A 67 3.31 -10.20 -10.99
CA SER A 67 3.96 -10.50 -12.27
C SER A 67 4.89 -11.76 -12.18
N TYR A 68 5.49 -12.16 -13.26
CA TYR A 68 6.43 -13.30 -13.25
C TYR A 68 7.88 -12.84 -13.38
N ALA A 69 8.17 -11.58 -13.04
CA ALA A 69 9.49 -10.99 -13.19
C ALA A 69 10.53 -11.64 -12.27
N VAL A 70 10.13 -12.02 -11.04
CA VAL A 70 11.05 -12.56 -10.05
C VAL A 70 10.98 -14.08 -9.99
N CYS A 71 11.77 -14.73 -10.84
CA CYS A 71 12.03 -16.18 -10.79
C CYS A 71 10.78 -17.07 -10.75
N ALA A 72 9.63 -16.63 -11.26
CA ALA A 72 8.44 -17.48 -11.33
C ALA A 72 8.55 -18.52 -12.49
N PRO A 73 7.83 -19.66 -12.39
CA PRO A 73 7.01 -20.07 -11.26
C PRO A 73 7.84 -20.63 -10.09
N LYS A 74 7.49 -20.23 -8.86
CA LYS A 74 8.04 -20.77 -7.60
C LYS A 74 6.87 -21.11 -6.66
N PRO A 75 7.02 -22.08 -5.73
CA PRO A 75 5.95 -22.45 -4.81
C PRO A 75 5.46 -21.32 -3.92
N SER A 76 6.30 -20.31 -3.69
CA SER A 76 6.01 -19.14 -2.85
C SER A 76 5.63 -17.89 -3.64
N HIS A 77 5.42 -17.98 -4.95
CA HIS A 77 5.12 -16.86 -5.83
C HIS A 77 3.73 -17.03 -6.44
N PHE A 78 2.84 -16.11 -6.10
CA PHE A 78 1.45 -16.11 -6.54
C PHE A 78 1.17 -14.84 -7.34
N HIS A 79 0.70 -15.00 -8.57
CA HIS A 79 0.31 -13.89 -9.42
C HIS A 79 -1.21 -13.87 -9.59
N VAL A 80 -1.83 -12.72 -9.38
CA VAL A 80 -3.21 -12.46 -9.74
C VAL A 80 -3.23 -11.57 -10.99
N ASP A 81 -4.08 -11.91 -11.95
CA ASP A 81 -4.30 -11.09 -13.14
C ASP A 81 -4.71 -9.65 -12.77
N GLU A 82 -4.18 -8.65 -13.49
CA GLU A 82 -4.38 -7.23 -13.20
C GLU A 82 -5.85 -6.82 -13.20
N ASP A 83 -6.63 -7.31 -14.18
CA ASP A 83 -8.04 -6.96 -14.29
C ASP A 83 -8.87 -7.66 -13.22
N ALA A 84 -8.54 -8.92 -12.90
CA ALA A 84 -9.17 -9.65 -11.81
C ALA A 84 -8.91 -8.96 -10.46
N TYR A 85 -7.66 -8.54 -10.21
CA TYR A 85 -7.28 -7.83 -9.00
C TYR A 85 -7.97 -6.46 -8.91
N ALA A 86 -7.95 -5.68 -9.98
CA ALA A 86 -8.61 -4.38 -10.02
C ALA A 86 -10.13 -4.50 -9.78
N ASN A 87 -10.78 -5.53 -10.32
CA ASN A 87 -12.20 -5.78 -10.08
C ASN A 87 -12.49 -6.21 -8.64
N TYR A 88 -11.65 -7.05 -8.05
CA TYR A 88 -11.77 -7.44 -6.63
C TYR A 88 -11.65 -6.21 -5.71
N LEU A 89 -10.60 -5.43 -5.91
CA LEU A 89 -10.36 -4.20 -5.14
C LEU A 89 -11.48 -3.17 -5.34
N TYR A 90 -11.98 -3.03 -6.58
CA TYR A 90 -13.14 -2.20 -6.87
C TYR A 90 -14.36 -2.60 -6.03
N CYS A 91 -14.65 -3.90 -5.87
CA CYS A 91 -15.78 -4.36 -5.04
C CYS A 91 -15.62 -3.96 -3.56
N ILE A 92 -14.40 -4.07 -3.03
CA ILE A 92 -14.09 -3.65 -1.65
C ILE A 92 -14.30 -2.14 -1.51
N LEU A 93 -13.66 -1.35 -2.36
CA LEU A 93 -13.74 0.12 -2.32
C LEU A 93 -15.16 0.64 -2.51
N LYS A 94 -15.92 0.03 -3.42
CA LYS A 94 -17.34 0.38 -3.63
C LYS A 94 -18.17 0.13 -2.38
N SER A 95 -17.93 -0.98 -1.68
CA SER A 95 -18.62 -1.29 -0.42
C SER A 95 -18.27 -0.26 0.65
N MET A 96 -16.99 0.14 0.76
CA MET A 96 -16.55 1.16 1.71
C MET A 96 -17.18 2.52 1.41
N ILE A 97 -17.15 2.98 0.16
CA ILE A 97 -17.75 4.26 -0.25
C ILE A 97 -19.26 4.26 0.02
N ASN A 98 -19.96 3.17 -0.28
CA ASN A 98 -21.39 3.04 -0.01
C ASN A 98 -21.71 3.02 1.50
N ALA A 99 -20.78 2.56 2.33
CA ALA A 99 -20.88 2.61 3.79
C ALA A 99 -20.43 3.95 4.39
N GLY A 100 -20.09 4.95 3.56
CA GLY A 100 -19.77 6.31 4.01
C GLY A 100 -18.28 6.61 4.24
N HIS A 101 -17.36 5.67 3.99
CA HIS A 101 -15.94 5.93 4.12
C HIS A 101 -15.47 6.97 3.08
N LYS A 102 -14.80 8.02 3.55
CA LYS A 102 -14.35 9.15 2.71
C LYS A 102 -12.86 9.45 2.84
N ASN A 103 -12.12 8.64 3.59
CA ASN A 103 -10.68 8.83 3.79
C ASN A 103 -9.98 7.47 3.74
N ILE A 104 -9.79 6.95 2.52
CA ILE A 104 -9.28 5.61 2.26
C ILE A 104 -7.90 5.72 1.62
N TYR A 105 -6.95 4.96 2.15
CA TYR A 105 -5.59 4.85 1.62
C TYR A 105 -5.29 3.41 1.20
N LEU A 106 -4.84 3.24 -0.03
CA LEU A 106 -4.22 2.01 -0.52
C LEU A 106 -2.71 2.22 -0.40
N VAL A 107 -2.06 1.52 0.52
CA VAL A 107 -0.61 1.63 0.73
C VAL A 107 0.06 0.39 0.18
N ALA A 108 0.87 0.55 -0.85
CA ALA A 108 1.52 -0.53 -1.59
C ALA A 108 3.03 -0.59 -1.34
N HIS A 109 3.60 -1.80 -1.29
CA HIS A 109 5.06 -2.06 -1.23
C HIS A 109 5.44 -3.09 -2.27
N HIS A 110 4.93 -3.27 -3.32
CA HIS A 110 5.37 -4.13 -4.42
C HIS A 110 5.36 -3.33 -5.71
N GLN A 111 6.48 -3.32 -6.43
CA GLN A 111 6.58 -2.58 -7.69
C GLN A 111 6.09 -1.13 -7.53
N THR A 112 6.67 -0.40 -6.60
CA THR A 112 6.30 1.00 -6.31
C THR A 112 7.25 2.02 -6.93
N GLU A 113 8.32 1.56 -7.55
CA GLU A 113 9.24 2.37 -8.34
C GLU A 113 8.57 2.88 -9.64
N GLY A 114 9.17 3.87 -10.27
CA GLY A 114 8.63 4.41 -11.52
C GLY A 114 7.36 5.24 -11.38
N ALA A 115 7.17 5.92 -10.26
CA ALA A 115 6.05 6.83 -10.02
C ALA A 115 4.66 6.17 -10.12
N GLY A 116 4.55 4.93 -9.72
CA GLY A 116 3.28 4.22 -9.67
C GLY A 116 2.77 3.70 -11.03
N LEU A 117 3.63 3.61 -12.03
CA LEU A 117 3.28 3.06 -13.34
C LEU A 117 3.52 1.55 -13.47
N MET A 118 3.63 0.85 -12.35
CA MET A 118 3.79 -0.59 -12.32
C MET A 118 2.43 -1.32 -12.21
N PRO A 119 2.33 -2.58 -12.66
CA PRO A 119 1.05 -3.30 -12.77
C PRO A 119 0.19 -3.26 -11.49
N MET A 120 0.78 -3.48 -10.32
CA MET A 120 0.05 -3.43 -9.05
C MET A 120 -0.57 -2.06 -8.78
N THR A 121 0.20 -0.99 -8.94
CA THR A 121 -0.27 0.37 -8.67
C THR A 121 -1.27 0.84 -9.72
N ILE A 122 -1.10 0.44 -11.00
CA ILE A 122 -2.07 0.68 -12.07
C ILE A 122 -3.41 0.03 -11.71
N ALA A 123 -3.42 -1.22 -11.28
CA ALA A 123 -4.64 -1.92 -10.86
C ALA A 123 -5.35 -1.20 -9.69
N CYS A 124 -4.58 -0.71 -8.71
CA CYS A 124 -5.11 0.09 -7.60
C CYS A 124 -5.75 1.40 -8.08
N HIS A 125 -5.06 2.16 -8.94
CA HIS A 125 -5.59 3.40 -9.51
C HIS A 125 -6.84 3.15 -10.36
N LYS A 126 -6.85 2.08 -11.17
CA LYS A 126 -8.00 1.68 -11.99
C LYS A 126 -9.24 1.43 -11.11
N ALA A 127 -9.08 0.65 -10.04
CA ALA A 127 -10.15 0.37 -9.09
C ALA A 127 -10.66 1.65 -8.41
N ALA A 128 -9.75 2.46 -7.86
CA ALA A 128 -10.07 3.71 -7.18
C ALA A 128 -10.84 4.68 -8.07
N LYS A 129 -10.34 4.93 -9.29
CA LYS A 129 -10.98 5.87 -10.22
C LYS A 129 -12.34 5.37 -10.70
N LYS A 130 -12.49 4.07 -10.95
CA LYS A 130 -13.78 3.49 -11.33
C LYS A 130 -14.83 3.71 -10.23
N VAL A 131 -14.49 3.46 -8.97
CA VAL A 131 -15.41 3.69 -7.84
C VAL A 131 -15.79 5.16 -7.72
N THR A 132 -14.81 6.07 -7.80
CA THR A 132 -15.05 7.50 -7.69
C THR A 132 -15.98 8.00 -8.81
N MET A 133 -15.74 7.60 -10.05
CA MET A 133 -16.59 8.01 -11.18
C MET A 133 -18.01 7.47 -11.07
N GLU A 134 -18.19 6.19 -10.70
CA GLU A 134 -19.53 5.63 -10.48
C GLU A 134 -20.26 6.32 -9.32
N TYR A 135 -19.55 6.63 -8.23
CA TYR A 135 -20.14 7.38 -7.12
C TYR A 135 -20.65 8.74 -7.57
N MET A 136 -19.87 9.47 -8.35
CA MET A 136 -20.24 10.79 -8.88
C MET A 136 -21.42 10.68 -9.84
N GLU A 137 -21.41 9.72 -10.77
CA GLU A 137 -22.51 9.51 -11.71
C GLU A 137 -23.82 9.12 -10.99
N ASN A 138 -23.73 8.27 -9.95
CA ASN A 138 -24.90 7.88 -9.18
C ASN A 138 -25.48 9.04 -8.35
N LYS A 139 -24.63 9.92 -7.86
CA LYS A 139 -25.05 11.07 -7.02
C LYS A 139 -25.59 12.24 -7.85
N LEU A 140 -25.00 12.49 -9.01
CA LEU A 140 -25.18 13.75 -9.77
C LEU A 140 -25.76 13.55 -11.18
N GLY A 141 -25.83 12.30 -11.63
CA GLY A 141 -26.27 11.96 -12.99
C GLY A 141 -25.13 12.00 -14.01
N LYS A 142 -25.39 11.41 -15.19
CA LYS A 142 -24.43 11.44 -16.29
C LYS A 142 -24.25 12.87 -16.80
N GLY A 143 -23.00 13.21 -17.17
CA GLY A 143 -22.68 14.56 -17.65
C GLY A 143 -22.56 15.61 -16.54
N TRP A 144 -22.53 15.19 -15.27
CA TRP A 144 -22.45 16.06 -14.11
C TRP A 144 -21.34 17.13 -14.17
N TRP A 145 -20.22 16.82 -14.80
CA TRP A 145 -19.10 17.74 -14.94
C TRP A 145 -19.43 19.02 -15.70
N GLY A 146 -20.31 18.93 -16.69
CA GLY A 146 -20.77 20.07 -17.47
C GLY A 146 -21.89 20.89 -16.81
N SER A 147 -22.30 20.56 -15.58
CA SER A 147 -23.32 21.30 -14.83
C SER A 147 -22.74 22.57 -14.22
N ASP A 148 -23.51 23.66 -14.23
CA ASP A 148 -23.15 24.94 -13.59
C ASP A 148 -22.82 24.79 -12.09
N ALA A 149 -23.35 23.76 -11.43
CA ALA A 149 -23.03 23.43 -10.06
C ALA A 149 -21.51 23.12 -9.83
N TYR A 150 -20.77 22.82 -10.88
CA TYR A 150 -19.34 22.54 -10.85
C TYR A 150 -18.49 23.62 -11.48
N ALA A 151 -19.04 24.80 -11.82
CA ALA A 151 -18.29 25.87 -12.45
C ALA A 151 -17.09 26.35 -11.60
N SER A 152 -17.19 26.27 -10.27
CA SER A 152 -16.09 26.62 -9.34
C SER A 152 -15.17 25.45 -8.98
N TYR A 153 -15.32 24.27 -9.59
CA TYR A 153 -14.57 23.07 -9.18
C TYR A 153 -13.06 23.29 -9.05
N TYR A 154 -12.45 23.98 -10.00
CA TYR A 154 -11.00 24.23 -9.99
C TYR A 154 -10.57 25.24 -8.91
N GLU A 155 -11.46 26.11 -8.50
CA GLU A 155 -11.23 27.07 -7.42
C GLU A 155 -11.34 26.37 -6.04
N ASP A 156 -12.26 25.38 -5.96
CA ASP A 156 -12.56 24.65 -4.72
C ASP A 156 -11.76 23.35 -4.60
N MET A 157 -10.95 23.00 -5.61
CA MET A 157 -10.21 21.73 -5.68
C MET A 157 -9.28 21.55 -4.48
N GLY A 158 -9.46 20.42 -3.76
CA GLY A 158 -8.70 20.12 -2.56
C GLY A 158 -9.25 20.74 -1.28
N THR A 159 -10.39 21.45 -1.36
CA THR A 159 -11.12 21.98 -0.19
C THR A 159 -12.41 21.19 0.03
N GLY A 160 -12.82 21.05 1.30
CA GLY A 160 -14.10 20.44 1.64
C GLY A 160 -14.23 18.94 1.37
N ASP A 161 -15.39 18.54 0.87
CA ASP A 161 -15.80 17.12 0.67
C ASP A 161 -15.64 16.73 -0.81
N ASP A 162 -14.39 16.71 -1.30
CA ASP A 162 -14.06 16.35 -2.69
C ASP A 162 -13.99 14.82 -2.87
N PRO A 163 -14.93 14.17 -3.61
CA PRO A 163 -14.92 12.74 -3.85
C PRO A 163 -13.67 12.21 -4.55
N PHE A 164 -12.95 13.05 -5.30
CA PHE A 164 -11.68 12.67 -5.95
C PHE A 164 -10.55 12.47 -4.93
N SER A 165 -10.70 12.99 -3.71
CA SER A 165 -9.76 12.81 -2.60
C SER A 165 -10.08 11.63 -1.68
N TYR A 166 -11.25 10.97 -1.84
CA TYR A 166 -11.69 9.91 -0.92
C TYR A 166 -10.81 8.67 -0.95
N ILE A 167 -10.21 8.33 -2.09
CA ILE A 167 -9.36 7.16 -2.25
C ILE A 167 -7.99 7.59 -2.79
N LYS A 168 -6.96 7.34 -2.00
CA LYS A 168 -5.57 7.69 -2.31
C LYS A 168 -4.75 6.41 -2.47
N VAL A 169 -3.90 6.35 -3.48
CA VAL A 169 -2.97 5.25 -3.72
C VAL A 169 -1.56 5.76 -3.45
N LEU A 170 -0.87 5.16 -2.50
CA LEU A 170 0.44 5.60 -2.04
C LEU A 170 1.44 4.43 -2.04
N PRO A 171 2.71 4.67 -2.36
CA PRO A 171 3.77 3.75 -2.00
C PRO A 171 3.96 3.74 -0.48
N LEU A 172 4.43 2.63 0.07
CA LEU A 172 4.83 2.58 1.49
C LEU A 172 5.94 3.59 1.77
N ILE A 173 6.89 3.73 0.85
CA ILE A 173 8.02 4.64 0.94
C ILE A 173 8.00 5.54 -0.29
N GLY A 174 7.76 6.84 -0.10
CA GLY A 174 7.81 7.80 -1.19
C GLY A 174 9.24 8.04 -1.69
N ALA A 175 9.40 8.59 -2.90
CA ALA A 175 10.70 8.75 -3.56
C ALA A 175 11.72 9.52 -2.70
N ASP A 176 11.30 10.63 -2.07
CA ASP A 176 12.19 11.42 -1.20
C ASP A 176 12.63 10.63 0.04
N ALA A 177 11.73 9.81 0.59
CA ALA A 177 12.04 8.94 1.72
C ALA A 177 12.99 7.81 1.31
N GLN A 178 12.83 7.23 0.12
CA GLN A 178 13.75 6.21 -0.41
C GLN A 178 15.20 6.73 -0.48
N ILE A 179 15.39 7.95 -0.98
CA ILE A 179 16.72 8.60 -1.02
C ILE A 179 17.28 8.76 0.40
N LYS A 180 16.44 9.19 1.34
CA LYS A 180 16.81 9.39 2.74
C LYS A 180 17.14 8.09 3.47
N CYS A 181 16.43 7.00 3.15
CA CYS A 181 16.66 5.67 3.70
C CYS A 181 17.97 5.03 3.23
N GLY A 182 18.56 5.52 2.14
CA GLY A 182 19.84 5.04 1.59
C GLY A 182 19.70 4.14 0.36
N GLY A 183 18.54 3.58 0.06
CA GLY A 183 18.35 2.76 -1.15
C GLY A 183 17.05 1.97 -1.17
N PHE A 184 16.87 1.26 -2.27
CA PHE A 184 15.74 0.37 -2.54
C PHE A 184 16.24 -0.80 -3.41
N ASP A 185 15.75 -2.00 -3.15
CA ASP A 185 16.07 -3.21 -3.91
C ASP A 185 14.96 -4.25 -3.75
N HIS A 186 15.09 -5.42 -4.38
CA HIS A 186 14.23 -6.57 -4.16
C HIS A 186 15.04 -7.69 -3.49
N ALA A 187 14.62 -8.11 -2.31
CA ALA A 187 15.28 -9.15 -1.49
C ALA A 187 16.79 -8.93 -1.28
N GLY A 188 17.28 -7.72 -1.48
CA GLY A 188 18.65 -7.33 -1.26
C GLY A 188 18.89 -6.74 0.13
N LYS A 189 19.91 -5.91 0.27
CA LYS A 189 20.30 -5.27 1.53
C LYS A 189 19.17 -4.44 2.14
N TRP A 190 18.52 -3.61 1.32
CA TRP A 190 17.58 -2.60 1.80
C TRP A 190 16.25 -3.23 2.22
N GLU A 191 15.62 -3.99 1.35
CA GLU A 191 14.34 -4.63 1.67
C GLU A 191 14.49 -5.69 2.78
N THR A 192 15.57 -6.47 2.76
CA THR A 192 15.87 -7.40 3.85
C THR A 192 16.08 -6.66 5.17
N SER A 193 16.78 -5.50 5.16
CA SER A 193 16.92 -4.68 6.37
C SER A 193 15.58 -4.14 6.85
N LEU A 194 14.73 -3.62 5.95
CA LEU A 194 13.40 -3.13 6.30
C LEU A 194 12.56 -4.25 6.96
N MET A 195 12.61 -5.46 6.41
CA MET A 195 11.98 -6.63 7.00
C MET A 195 12.54 -6.95 8.40
N MET A 196 13.88 -6.87 8.58
CA MET A 196 14.52 -7.04 9.90
C MET A 196 14.15 -5.92 10.89
N GLY A 197 13.85 -4.73 10.41
CA GLY A 197 13.38 -3.61 11.22
C GLY A 197 11.95 -3.79 11.75
N THR A 198 11.15 -4.61 11.08
CA THR A 198 9.74 -4.86 11.42
C THR A 198 9.51 -6.25 12.00
N TYR A 199 10.06 -7.30 11.39
CA TYR A 199 9.88 -8.72 11.75
C TYR A 199 11.22 -9.47 11.61
N PRO A 200 12.20 -9.22 12.50
CA PRO A 200 13.53 -9.83 12.40
C PRO A 200 13.51 -11.36 12.45
N GLU A 201 12.52 -11.96 13.10
CA GLU A 201 12.34 -13.41 13.20
C GLU A 201 11.95 -14.09 11.88
N LEU A 202 11.55 -13.34 10.86
CA LEU A 202 11.19 -13.85 9.54
C LEU A 202 12.31 -13.73 8.50
N VAL A 203 13.51 -13.37 8.95
CA VAL A 203 14.74 -13.29 8.14
C VAL A 203 15.82 -14.18 8.73
N ASP A 204 16.43 -15.02 7.91
CA ASP A 204 17.54 -15.89 8.27
C ASP A 204 18.75 -15.63 7.35
N LEU A 205 19.61 -14.70 7.75
CA LEU A 205 20.80 -14.31 6.98
C LEU A 205 21.79 -15.47 6.73
N SER A 206 21.77 -16.53 7.56
CA SER A 206 22.65 -17.70 7.33
C SER A 206 22.31 -18.41 6.01
N ARG A 207 21.13 -18.20 5.49
CA ARG A 207 20.67 -18.77 4.21
C ARG A 207 21.14 -17.97 2.99
N CYS A 208 21.69 -16.76 3.17
CA CYS A 208 22.18 -15.93 2.06
C CYS A 208 23.25 -16.63 1.23
N GLU A 209 24.08 -17.47 1.86
CA GLU A 209 25.11 -18.26 1.15
C GLU A 209 24.55 -19.20 0.08
N ARG A 210 23.25 -19.54 0.17
CA ARG A 210 22.55 -20.41 -0.78
C ARG A 210 21.77 -19.66 -1.85
N ASN A 211 21.77 -18.32 -1.80
CA ASN A 211 21.18 -17.50 -2.84
C ASN A 211 22.02 -17.56 -4.11
N THR A 212 21.34 -17.69 -5.24
CA THR A 212 21.96 -17.71 -6.57
C THR A 212 21.49 -16.54 -7.43
N GLU A 213 20.52 -15.82 -6.94
CA GLU A 213 19.89 -14.70 -7.62
C GLU A 213 20.70 -13.41 -7.43
N TRP A 214 21.01 -12.72 -8.52
CA TRP A 214 21.81 -11.49 -8.53
C TRP A 214 21.19 -10.39 -7.65
N PHE A 215 19.86 -10.28 -7.59
CA PHE A 215 19.15 -9.27 -6.80
C PHE A 215 19.30 -9.49 -5.28
N ALA A 216 19.59 -10.71 -4.83
CA ALA A 216 19.75 -11.07 -3.44
C ALA A 216 21.23 -11.10 -2.98
N GLU A 217 22.18 -10.74 -3.84
CA GLU A 217 23.62 -10.80 -3.53
C GLU A 217 24.00 -9.91 -2.34
N SER A 218 23.40 -8.72 -2.26
CA SER A 218 23.67 -7.75 -1.20
C SER A 218 22.94 -8.05 0.13
N ALA A 219 22.04 -9.04 0.18
CA ALA A 219 21.24 -9.36 1.37
C ALA A 219 22.09 -9.67 2.62
N LYS A 220 23.29 -10.24 2.44
CA LYS A 220 24.26 -10.49 3.53
C LYS A 220 24.72 -9.24 4.28
N GLU A 221 24.53 -8.06 3.70
CA GLU A 221 24.85 -6.76 4.28
C GLU A 221 23.67 -6.14 5.04
N ALA A 222 22.52 -6.82 5.05
CA ALA A 222 21.35 -6.34 5.76
C ALA A 222 21.56 -6.34 7.27
N SER A 223 20.91 -5.40 7.95
CA SER A 223 21.01 -5.29 9.40
C SER A 223 19.72 -4.74 10.03
N VAL A 224 19.48 -5.11 11.29
CA VAL A 224 18.37 -4.55 12.09
C VAL A 224 18.52 -3.05 12.26
N GLU A 225 19.73 -2.54 12.40
CA GLU A 225 19.99 -1.10 12.56
C GLU A 225 19.59 -0.32 11.32
N THR A 226 20.02 -0.76 10.13
CA THR A 226 19.57 -0.21 8.86
C THR A 226 18.04 -0.29 8.73
N GLY A 227 17.46 -1.42 9.10
CA GLY A 227 16.00 -1.61 9.05
C GLY A 227 15.24 -0.63 9.93
N LYS A 228 15.68 -0.42 11.16
CA LYS A 228 15.07 0.57 12.07
C LYS A 228 15.16 2.00 11.52
N HIS A 229 16.29 2.35 10.92
CA HIS A 229 16.43 3.64 10.24
C HIS A 229 15.44 3.77 9.07
N MET A 230 15.29 2.73 8.25
CA MET A 230 14.33 2.71 7.14
C MET A 230 12.89 2.81 7.63
N VAL A 231 12.53 2.12 8.71
CA VAL A 231 11.20 2.24 9.34
C VAL A 231 10.94 3.69 9.75
N GLU A 232 11.89 4.37 10.41
CA GLU A 232 11.69 5.76 10.82
C GLU A 232 11.53 6.70 9.61
N CYS A 233 12.34 6.56 8.56
CA CYS A 233 12.16 7.33 7.33
C CYS A 233 10.78 7.09 6.68
N THR A 234 10.31 5.84 6.74
CA THR A 234 8.98 5.46 6.25
C THR A 234 7.88 6.13 7.08
N LEU A 235 8.01 6.12 8.40
CA LEU A 235 7.06 6.77 9.30
C LEU A 235 7.02 8.28 9.09
N GLU A 236 8.18 8.94 8.93
CA GLU A 236 8.23 10.37 8.60
C GLU A 236 7.46 10.69 7.30
N TRP A 237 7.56 9.84 6.29
CA TRP A 237 6.81 9.97 5.05
C TRP A 237 5.30 9.76 5.28
N LEU A 238 4.92 8.66 5.93
CA LEU A 238 3.51 8.32 6.16
C LEU A 238 2.80 9.39 7.01
N ARG A 239 3.47 9.99 8.01
CA ARG A 239 2.92 11.09 8.81
C ARG A 239 2.50 12.29 7.96
N LYS A 240 3.23 12.57 6.88
CA LYS A 240 2.96 13.69 5.97
C LYS A 240 1.81 13.42 5.01
N VAL A 241 1.69 12.19 4.52
CA VAL A 241 0.78 11.88 3.40
C VAL A 241 -0.54 11.25 3.84
N ILE A 242 -0.58 10.64 5.02
CA ILE A 242 -1.80 10.15 5.63
C ILE A 242 -2.36 11.26 6.52
N VAL A 243 -3.39 11.95 6.07
CA VAL A 243 -4.01 13.09 6.74
C VAL A 243 -5.51 12.92 6.86
#